data_76d20170f6d3d4a83cca2d9e15bfbe9c
#
_entry.id   76d20170f6d3d4a83cca2d9e15bfbe9c
#
_cell.length_a   1.000
_cell.length_b   1.000
_cell.length_c   1.000
_cell.angle_alpha   90.00
_cell.angle_beta   90.00
_cell.angle_gamma   90.00
#
_symmetry.space_group_name_H-M   'P 1'
#
loop_
_entity.id
_entity.type
_entity.pdbx_description
1 polymer ?
#
loop_
_entity_poly.entity_id
_entity_poly.type
_entity_poly.pdbx_seq_one_letter_code
_entity_poly.pdbx_strand_id
1 'polypeptide(L)'
;VMEVSSHSLVLDRVYGIDFAVGVFTNLSPDHIGPGEHKTFEEYRSWKGKLFQRCDVGVVNADDPNTEALLEGHTCKLVTYGIHAPKVDYRASEQYRLLRNKEMLGVEFTLTEPDGHTLDVQVGMPGLFSIYNALATIGVGKVLGLADAPIHEGLKKALVKGRVELVPISHKFTILIDYAHNEAATESLIETLREYNPNRLVVVFGCGGNRSKLRRYGMGEVCAKLADFSILTEDNNRFEKVEDII
;
A
#
# COMPACT_ATOMS: atom_id res chain seq x y z
N VAL A 1 13.77 -7.77 -6.93
CA VAL A 1 12.62 -7.58 -6.02
C VAL A 1 11.50 -8.50 -6.48
N MET A 2 10.82 -9.16 -5.53
CA MET A 2 9.66 -10.01 -5.81
C MET A 2 8.64 -9.94 -4.68
N GLU A 3 7.37 -10.12 -5.01
CA GLU A 3 6.32 -10.31 -4.03
C GLU A 3 6.30 -11.77 -3.56
N VAL A 4 6.32 -11.98 -2.24
CA VAL A 4 6.23 -13.30 -1.64
C VAL A 4 4.90 -13.43 -0.94
N SER A 5 3.95 -14.13 -1.58
CA SER A 5 2.65 -14.38 -0.98
C SER A 5 2.73 -15.45 0.12
N SER A 6 1.78 -15.45 1.04
CA SER A 6 1.67 -16.50 2.05
C SER A 6 1.56 -17.90 1.42
N HIS A 7 0.82 -18.03 0.32
CA HIS A 7 0.74 -19.28 -0.45
C HIS A 7 2.07 -19.70 -1.08
N SER A 8 2.91 -18.75 -1.48
CA SER A 8 4.25 -19.07 -1.99
C SER A 8 5.11 -19.72 -0.90
N LEU A 9 4.92 -19.31 0.36
CA LEU A 9 5.60 -19.88 1.51
C LEU A 9 5.00 -21.25 1.90
N VAL A 10 3.66 -21.38 1.92
CA VAL A 10 2.96 -22.64 2.18
C VAL A 10 3.36 -23.73 1.18
N LEU A 11 3.46 -23.38 -0.09
CA LEU A 11 3.73 -24.31 -1.20
C LEU A 11 5.21 -24.42 -1.54
N ASP A 12 6.10 -23.89 -0.69
CA ASP A 12 7.56 -23.89 -0.89
C ASP A 12 8.03 -23.37 -2.27
N ARG A 13 7.26 -22.46 -2.89
CA ARG A 13 7.59 -21.89 -4.22
C ARG A 13 8.87 -21.05 -4.21
N VAL A 14 9.31 -20.63 -3.03
CA VAL A 14 10.55 -19.89 -2.80
C VAL A 14 11.62 -20.76 -2.15
N TYR A 15 11.50 -22.09 -2.24
CA TYR A 15 12.48 -23.01 -1.72
C TYR A 15 13.86 -22.78 -2.37
N GLY A 16 14.90 -22.75 -1.53
CA GLY A 16 16.28 -22.52 -1.99
C GLY A 16 16.60 -21.06 -2.34
N ILE A 17 15.69 -20.12 -2.04
CA ILE A 17 15.97 -18.69 -2.16
C ILE A 17 16.22 -18.12 -0.77
N ASP A 18 17.43 -17.59 -0.56
CA ASP A 18 17.80 -16.79 0.61
C ASP A 18 17.65 -15.30 0.24
N PHE A 19 16.87 -14.57 1.02
CA PHE A 19 16.61 -13.16 0.76
C PHE A 19 17.59 -12.28 1.56
N ALA A 20 18.26 -11.34 0.90
CA ALA A 20 19.05 -10.34 1.60
C ALA A 20 18.15 -9.47 2.50
N VAL A 21 16.96 -9.11 2.01
CA VAL A 21 16.00 -8.28 2.74
C VAL A 21 14.59 -8.82 2.60
N GLY A 22 13.91 -9.04 3.73
CA GLY A 22 12.47 -9.24 3.80
C GLY A 22 11.77 -7.94 4.20
N VAL A 23 10.63 -7.61 3.57
CA VAL A 23 9.88 -6.39 3.87
C VAL A 23 8.49 -6.72 4.35
N PHE A 24 8.06 -6.11 5.45
CA PHE A 24 6.69 -6.14 5.94
C PHE A 24 6.09 -4.73 5.95
N THR A 25 5.01 -4.55 5.21
CA THR A 25 4.32 -3.25 5.10
C THR A 25 3.10 -3.16 5.98
N ASN A 26 2.18 -4.12 5.86
CA ASN A 26 0.94 -4.18 6.64
C ASN A 26 0.29 -5.56 6.52
N LEU A 27 -0.67 -5.83 7.40
CA LEU A 27 -1.48 -7.04 7.37
C LEU A 27 -2.92 -6.74 7.78
N SER A 28 -3.86 -7.11 6.92
CA SER A 28 -5.29 -7.10 7.19
C SER A 28 -5.90 -8.49 6.91
N PRO A 29 -7.08 -8.81 7.49
CA PRO A 29 -7.77 -10.04 7.18
C PRO A 29 -8.07 -10.17 5.68
N ASP A 30 -7.43 -11.15 5.04
CA ASP A 30 -7.60 -11.51 3.64
C ASP A 30 -7.16 -12.97 3.47
N HIS A 31 -7.48 -13.58 2.34
CA HIS A 31 -7.07 -14.95 2.03
C HIS A 31 -7.48 -15.98 3.08
N ILE A 32 -8.69 -15.84 3.65
CA ILE A 32 -9.28 -16.77 4.61
C ILE A 32 -10.51 -17.41 3.98
N GLY A 33 -10.50 -18.73 3.78
CA GLY A 33 -11.62 -19.44 3.18
C GLY A 33 -11.26 -20.79 2.57
N PRO A 34 -12.22 -21.43 1.86
CA PRO A 34 -11.98 -22.70 1.19
C PRO A 34 -10.85 -22.60 0.15
N GLY A 35 -9.80 -23.41 0.33
CA GLY A 35 -8.61 -23.37 -0.55
C GLY A 35 -7.59 -22.29 -0.23
N GLU A 36 -7.82 -21.55 0.82
CA GLU A 36 -6.93 -20.53 1.37
C GLU A 36 -6.54 -20.88 2.82
N HIS A 37 -6.15 -19.90 3.64
CA HIS A 37 -5.84 -20.13 5.05
C HIS A 37 -7.13 -20.38 5.86
N LYS A 38 -7.03 -21.17 6.92
CA LYS A 38 -8.17 -21.50 7.79
C LYS A 38 -8.51 -20.33 8.73
N THR A 39 -7.49 -19.61 9.21
CA THR A 39 -7.64 -18.50 10.15
C THR A 39 -6.68 -17.36 9.80
N PHE A 40 -6.95 -16.19 10.37
CA PHE A 40 -6.07 -15.03 10.24
C PHE A 40 -4.69 -15.26 10.88
N GLU A 41 -4.66 -15.98 12.01
CA GLU A 41 -3.42 -16.34 12.71
C GLU A 41 -2.54 -17.26 11.85
N GLU A 42 -3.15 -18.23 11.16
CA GLU A 42 -2.46 -19.09 10.22
C GLU A 42 -1.88 -18.25 9.05
N TYR A 43 -2.69 -17.38 8.45
CA TYR A 43 -2.25 -16.47 7.41
C TYR A 43 -1.08 -15.60 7.84
N ARG A 44 -1.17 -14.97 9.03
CA ARG A 44 -0.11 -14.16 9.63
C ARG A 44 1.17 -14.97 9.87
N SER A 45 1.04 -16.17 10.47
CA SER A 45 2.17 -17.06 10.74
C SER A 45 2.92 -17.45 9.47
N TRP A 46 2.18 -17.75 8.39
CA TRP A 46 2.83 -18.06 7.11
C TRP A 46 3.56 -16.88 6.53
N LYS A 47 3.01 -15.67 6.59
CA LYS A 47 3.74 -14.46 6.16
C LYS A 47 5.02 -14.23 6.98
N GLY A 48 4.98 -14.52 8.27
CA GLY A 48 6.13 -14.42 9.18
C GLY A 48 7.30 -15.32 8.80
N LYS A 49 7.05 -16.45 8.09
CA LYS A 49 8.11 -17.37 7.63
C LYS A 49 9.15 -16.69 6.71
N LEU A 50 8.81 -15.58 6.04
CA LEU A 50 9.77 -14.80 5.27
C LEU A 50 10.94 -14.33 6.15
N PHE A 51 10.66 -13.94 7.40
CA PHE A 51 11.65 -13.40 8.34
C PHE A 51 12.54 -14.47 9.01
N GLN A 52 12.32 -15.73 8.65
CA GLN A 52 13.21 -16.84 8.94
C GLN A 52 14.12 -17.20 7.75
N ARG A 53 13.94 -16.53 6.61
CA ARG A 53 14.64 -16.77 5.33
C ARG A 53 15.27 -15.50 4.74
N CYS A 54 15.46 -14.46 5.55
CA CYS A 54 16.15 -13.25 5.12
C CYS A 54 17.23 -12.86 6.14
N ASP A 55 18.22 -12.10 5.68
CA ASP A 55 19.29 -11.60 6.54
C ASP A 55 18.81 -10.41 7.38
N VAL A 56 18.03 -9.53 6.77
CA VAL A 56 17.46 -8.33 7.40
C VAL A 56 15.97 -8.22 7.11
N GLY A 57 15.17 -7.97 8.15
CA GLY A 57 13.75 -7.64 8.05
C GLY A 57 13.53 -6.14 8.18
N VAL A 58 12.97 -5.49 7.16
CA VAL A 58 12.51 -4.08 7.20
C VAL A 58 11.02 -4.10 7.50
N VAL A 59 10.60 -3.61 8.67
CA VAL A 59 9.26 -3.89 9.20
C VAL A 59 8.54 -2.64 9.68
N ASN A 60 7.26 -2.55 9.35
CA ASN A 60 6.37 -1.50 9.84
C ASN A 60 5.98 -1.75 11.30
N ALA A 61 6.51 -0.94 12.21
CA ALA A 61 6.24 -1.05 13.64
C ALA A 61 4.86 -0.51 14.06
N ASP A 62 4.18 0.22 13.20
CA ASP A 62 2.83 0.75 13.47
C ASP A 62 1.73 -0.28 13.19
N ASP A 63 2.02 -1.34 12.42
CA ASP A 63 1.04 -2.40 12.19
C ASP A 63 0.87 -3.27 13.45
N PRO A 64 -0.36 -3.42 13.97
CA PRO A 64 -0.62 -4.15 15.21
C PRO A 64 -0.27 -5.64 15.14
N ASN A 65 -0.05 -6.16 13.95
CA ASN A 65 0.33 -7.57 13.75
C ASN A 65 1.84 -7.80 13.72
N THR A 66 2.65 -6.75 13.71
CA THR A 66 4.11 -6.85 13.50
C THR A 66 4.77 -7.75 14.53
N GLU A 67 4.49 -7.58 15.81
CA GLU A 67 5.07 -8.38 16.87
C GLU A 67 4.76 -9.88 16.70
N ALA A 68 3.49 -10.20 16.53
CA ALA A 68 3.05 -11.58 16.36
C ALA A 68 3.45 -12.21 15.01
N LEU A 69 3.60 -11.38 13.95
CA LEU A 69 4.12 -11.83 12.65
C LEU A 69 5.60 -12.21 12.74
N LEU A 70 6.37 -11.49 13.55
CA LEU A 70 7.80 -11.70 13.71
C LEU A 70 8.14 -12.82 14.72
N GLU A 71 7.15 -13.48 15.30
CA GLU A 71 7.40 -14.58 16.22
C GLU A 71 8.29 -15.66 15.58
N GLY A 72 9.44 -15.94 16.22
CA GLY A 72 10.43 -16.90 15.73
C GLY A 72 11.26 -16.41 14.54
N HIS A 73 11.31 -15.10 14.25
CA HIS A 73 12.24 -14.56 13.26
C HIS A 73 13.70 -14.80 13.65
N THR A 74 14.58 -14.87 12.66
CA THR A 74 16.03 -15.08 12.86
C THR A 74 16.88 -13.96 12.27
N CYS A 75 16.26 -13.05 11.51
CA CYS A 75 16.92 -11.95 10.85
C CYS A 75 17.18 -10.76 11.80
N LYS A 76 18.08 -9.85 11.40
CA LYS A 76 18.20 -8.52 12.01
C LYS A 76 16.98 -7.69 11.62
N LEU A 77 16.48 -6.86 12.54
CA LEU A 77 15.35 -6.00 12.26
C LEU A 77 15.79 -4.56 12.04
N VAL A 78 15.19 -3.92 11.05
CA VAL A 78 15.18 -2.49 10.80
C VAL A 78 13.72 -2.06 10.83
N THR A 79 13.37 -1.17 11.74
CA THR A 79 12.00 -0.78 12.02
C THR A 79 11.69 0.59 11.44
N TYR A 80 10.46 0.76 10.96
CA TYR A 80 9.97 2.06 10.53
C TYR A 80 8.54 2.30 10.98
N GLY A 81 8.15 3.57 11.08
CA GLY A 81 6.80 3.95 11.48
C GLY A 81 6.65 5.46 11.63
N ILE A 82 5.43 5.85 12.00
CA ILE A 82 5.04 7.23 12.31
C ILE A 82 4.76 7.35 13.82
N HIS A 83 3.98 6.42 14.37
CA HIS A 83 3.43 6.48 15.72
C HIS A 83 4.16 5.61 16.74
N ALA A 84 4.77 4.50 16.32
CA ALA A 84 5.45 3.57 17.22
C ALA A 84 6.53 4.29 18.04
N PRO A 85 6.64 4.05 19.36
CA PRO A 85 7.46 4.87 20.26
C PRO A 85 8.95 4.83 19.94
N LYS A 86 9.42 3.73 19.35
CA LYS A 86 10.83 3.55 18.99
C LYS A 86 10.94 2.82 17.67
N VAL A 87 11.53 3.50 16.67
CA VAL A 87 11.80 2.96 15.34
C VAL A 87 13.12 3.52 14.82
N ASP A 88 13.74 2.82 13.87
CA ASP A 88 14.97 3.27 13.21
C ASP A 88 14.69 4.42 12.24
N TYR A 89 13.62 4.32 11.45
CA TYR A 89 13.22 5.35 10.50
C TYR A 89 11.82 5.84 10.82
N ARG A 90 11.72 7.13 11.16
CA ARG A 90 10.45 7.76 11.56
C ARG A 90 10.05 8.84 10.57
N ALA A 91 8.81 8.81 10.09
CA ALA A 91 8.21 9.97 9.47
C ALA A 91 7.49 10.84 10.49
N SER A 92 7.45 12.15 10.23
CA SER A 92 6.60 13.08 10.99
C SER A 92 5.11 12.73 10.83
N GLU A 93 4.31 12.92 11.88
CA GLU A 93 2.85 12.78 11.80
C GLU A 93 2.22 13.80 10.85
N GLN A 94 2.80 14.99 10.79
CA GLN A 94 2.38 16.05 9.89
C GLN A 94 3.15 15.94 8.58
N TYR A 95 2.43 15.97 7.48
CA TYR A 95 3.00 15.98 6.14
C TYR A 95 2.35 17.05 5.28
N ARG A 96 3.03 17.44 4.22
CA ARG A 96 2.56 18.42 3.27
C ARG A 96 2.12 17.76 1.98
N LEU A 97 0.94 18.16 1.47
CA LEU A 97 0.45 17.71 0.18
C LEU A 97 1.19 18.45 -0.94
N LEU A 98 1.71 17.69 -1.91
CA LEU A 98 2.32 18.22 -3.11
C LEU A 98 1.33 18.11 -4.27
N ARG A 99 1.06 19.22 -4.93
CA ARG A 99 0.18 19.25 -6.09
C ARG A 99 0.73 20.17 -7.17
N ASN A 100 0.94 19.66 -8.35
CA ASN A 100 1.19 20.41 -9.56
C ASN A 100 0.50 19.75 -10.76
N LYS A 101 0.77 20.20 -11.99
CA LYS A 101 0.12 19.66 -13.20
C LYS A 101 0.50 18.21 -13.53
N GLU A 102 1.61 17.74 -12.99
CA GLU A 102 2.21 16.45 -13.36
C GLU A 102 2.30 15.49 -12.17
N MET A 103 2.01 15.98 -10.95
CA MET A 103 2.21 15.19 -9.73
C MET A 103 1.17 15.52 -8.67
N LEU A 104 0.60 14.48 -8.08
CA LEU A 104 0.05 14.49 -6.73
C LEU A 104 0.99 13.70 -5.84
N GLY A 105 1.37 14.25 -4.70
CA GLY A 105 2.34 13.60 -3.84
C GLY A 105 2.28 14.11 -2.41
N VAL A 106 3.22 13.65 -1.60
CA VAL A 106 3.37 14.07 -0.20
C VAL A 106 4.82 14.42 0.10
N GLU A 107 5.02 15.28 1.10
CA GLU A 107 6.33 15.58 1.68
C GLU A 107 6.24 15.47 3.19
N PHE A 108 7.18 14.77 3.80
CA PHE A 108 7.26 14.56 5.23
C PHE A 108 8.71 14.72 5.72
N THR A 109 8.89 14.99 7.02
CA THR A 109 10.21 14.99 7.63
C THR A 109 10.56 13.58 8.09
N LEU A 110 11.66 13.03 7.58
CA LEU A 110 12.25 11.76 8.01
C LEU A 110 13.20 12.05 9.17
N THR A 111 13.17 11.22 10.21
CA THR A 111 14.19 11.12 11.25
C THR A 111 14.91 9.79 11.13
N GLU A 112 16.22 9.80 11.01
CA GLU A 112 17.10 8.64 10.90
C GLU A 112 17.59 8.14 12.27
N PRO A 113 18.23 6.96 12.38
CA PRO A 113 18.65 6.36 13.65
C PRO A 113 19.66 7.21 14.46
N ASP A 114 20.47 8.03 13.79
CA ASP A 114 21.43 8.96 14.41
C ASP A 114 20.80 10.30 14.85
N GLY A 115 19.49 10.47 14.61
CA GLY A 115 18.74 11.70 14.91
C GLY A 115 18.82 12.76 13.80
N HIS A 116 19.49 12.49 12.68
CA HIS A 116 19.47 13.37 11.52
C HIS A 116 18.06 13.48 10.96
N THR A 117 17.66 14.68 10.55
CA THR A 117 16.33 14.93 9.98
C THR A 117 16.44 15.58 8.60
N LEU A 118 15.57 15.16 7.69
CA LEU A 118 15.51 15.71 6.34
C LEU A 118 14.10 15.60 5.75
N ASP A 119 13.77 16.49 4.82
CA ASP A 119 12.48 16.44 4.13
C ASP A 119 12.54 15.50 2.93
N VAL A 120 11.57 14.60 2.84
CA VAL A 120 11.45 13.60 1.79
C VAL A 120 10.17 13.84 0.98
N GLN A 121 10.34 13.97 -0.34
CA GLN A 121 9.24 14.07 -1.29
C GLN A 121 8.93 12.73 -1.92
N VAL A 122 7.65 12.40 -2.01
CA VAL A 122 7.14 11.17 -2.67
C VAL A 122 6.16 11.57 -3.76
N GLY A 123 6.39 11.07 -4.98
CA GLY A 123 5.56 11.37 -6.16
C GLY A 123 4.21 10.65 -6.19
N MET A 124 3.76 10.11 -5.06
CA MET A 124 2.47 9.43 -4.89
C MET A 124 1.73 10.00 -3.68
N PRO A 125 0.39 10.18 -3.76
CA PRO A 125 -0.39 10.77 -2.68
C PRO A 125 -0.69 9.79 -1.55
N GLY A 126 -1.11 10.35 -0.41
CA GLY A 126 -1.69 9.64 0.72
C GLY A 126 -0.67 9.10 1.73
N LEU A 127 -1.20 8.85 2.93
CA LEU A 127 -0.44 8.36 4.07
C LEU A 127 0.26 7.02 3.78
N PHE A 128 -0.40 6.14 3.03
CA PHE A 128 0.19 4.85 2.63
C PHE A 128 1.48 5.02 1.82
N SER A 129 1.61 6.12 1.05
CA SER A 129 2.83 6.42 0.29
C SER A 129 4.00 6.78 1.20
N ILE A 130 3.72 7.38 2.37
CA ILE A 130 4.74 7.64 3.40
C ILE A 130 5.26 6.32 3.97
N TYR A 131 4.37 5.38 4.33
CA TYR A 131 4.78 4.05 4.80
C TYR A 131 5.59 3.28 3.75
N ASN A 132 5.18 3.32 2.49
CA ASN A 132 5.91 2.69 1.40
C ASN A 132 7.29 3.35 1.17
N ALA A 133 7.38 4.68 1.32
CA ALA A 133 8.63 5.41 1.25
C ALA A 133 9.58 5.02 2.40
N LEU A 134 9.08 4.93 3.63
CA LEU A 134 9.86 4.48 4.78
C LEU A 134 10.42 3.06 4.58
N ALA A 135 9.59 2.14 4.08
CA ALA A 135 10.05 0.79 3.72
C ALA A 135 11.15 0.83 2.66
N THR A 136 10.98 1.66 1.62
CA THR A 136 11.97 1.83 0.54
C THR A 136 13.29 2.42 1.07
N ILE A 137 13.21 3.42 1.94
CA ILE A 137 14.37 4.01 2.61
C ILE A 137 15.10 2.96 3.43
N GLY A 138 14.38 2.23 4.29
CA GLY A 138 14.95 1.15 5.10
C GLY A 138 15.69 0.10 4.26
N VAL A 139 15.08 -0.35 3.16
CA VAL A 139 15.72 -1.28 2.23
C VAL A 139 16.94 -0.66 1.56
N GLY A 140 16.86 0.58 1.08
CA GLY A 140 17.96 1.28 0.44
C GLY A 140 19.17 1.43 1.36
N LYS A 141 18.93 1.79 2.61
CA LYS A 141 19.98 1.92 3.64
C LYS A 141 20.61 0.56 3.99
N VAL A 142 19.81 -0.50 4.13
CA VAL A 142 20.31 -1.87 4.34
C VAL A 142 21.21 -2.31 3.19
N LEU A 143 20.87 -1.95 1.96
CA LEU A 143 21.69 -2.24 0.76
C LEU A 143 22.86 -1.27 0.56
N GLY A 144 23.08 -0.32 1.45
CA GLY A 144 24.19 0.63 1.39
C GLY A 144 24.03 1.70 0.31
N LEU A 145 22.81 1.99 -0.13
CA LEU A 145 22.56 3.08 -1.08
C LEU A 145 22.71 4.45 -0.40
N ALA A 146 23.23 5.41 -1.14
CA ALA A 146 23.28 6.80 -0.70
C ALA A 146 21.86 7.44 -0.70
N ASP A 147 21.68 8.51 0.06
CA ASP A 147 20.37 9.17 0.20
C ASP A 147 19.86 9.78 -1.10
N ALA A 148 20.72 10.44 -1.84
CA ALA A 148 20.33 11.14 -3.05
C ALA A 148 19.61 10.24 -4.08
N PRO A 149 20.10 9.05 -4.48
CA PRO A 149 19.38 8.17 -5.37
C PRO A 149 18.09 7.61 -4.76
N ILE A 150 18.02 7.38 -3.43
CA ILE A 150 16.77 6.94 -2.78
C ILE A 150 15.71 8.05 -2.89
N HIS A 151 16.04 9.28 -2.53
CA HIS A 151 15.11 10.41 -2.55
C HIS A 151 14.68 10.79 -3.97
N GLU A 152 15.59 10.77 -4.93
CA GLU A 152 15.24 10.99 -6.35
C GLU A 152 14.31 9.90 -6.88
N GLY A 153 14.53 8.64 -6.47
CA GLY A 153 13.65 7.53 -6.80
C GLY A 153 12.25 7.71 -6.23
N LEU A 154 12.12 8.08 -4.95
CA LEU A 154 10.85 8.33 -4.28
C LEU A 154 10.08 9.51 -4.90
N LYS A 155 10.79 10.60 -5.20
CA LYS A 155 10.19 11.78 -5.84
C LYS A 155 9.64 11.47 -7.23
N LYS A 156 10.28 10.57 -7.98
CA LYS A 156 9.88 10.15 -9.31
C LYS A 156 9.03 8.87 -9.30
N ALA A 157 8.72 8.34 -8.11
CA ALA A 157 7.93 7.12 -7.99
C ALA A 157 6.58 7.27 -8.69
N LEU A 158 6.33 6.39 -9.64
CA LEU A 158 5.06 6.27 -10.34
C LEU A 158 4.80 4.79 -10.54
N VAL A 159 3.65 4.32 -10.08
CA VAL A 159 3.21 2.95 -10.27
C VAL A 159 1.96 2.96 -11.14
N LYS A 160 2.04 2.34 -12.32
CA LYS A 160 0.89 2.25 -13.23
C LYS A 160 -0.30 1.62 -12.53
N GLY A 161 -1.47 2.25 -12.68
CA GLY A 161 -2.71 1.81 -12.03
C GLY A 161 -2.75 2.02 -10.51
N ARG A 162 -1.87 2.84 -9.93
CA ARG A 162 -1.89 3.24 -8.51
C ARG A 162 -1.87 4.75 -8.39
N VAL A 163 -3.05 5.36 -8.28
CA VAL A 163 -3.27 6.81 -8.33
C VAL A 163 -2.54 7.45 -9.52
N GLU A 164 -2.49 6.73 -10.63
CA GLU A 164 -1.78 7.13 -11.84
C GLU A 164 -2.46 8.32 -12.47
N LEU A 165 -1.73 9.42 -12.59
CA LEU A 165 -2.21 10.65 -13.23
C LEU A 165 -2.24 10.48 -14.76
N VAL A 166 -3.39 10.74 -15.39
CA VAL A 166 -3.54 10.72 -16.84
C VAL A 166 -3.63 12.15 -17.36
N PRO A 167 -2.58 12.71 -17.97
CA PRO A 167 -2.48 14.13 -18.32
C PRO A 167 -3.16 14.44 -19.67
N ILE A 168 -4.49 14.29 -19.75
CA ILE A 168 -5.24 14.53 -20.99
C ILE A 168 -6.01 15.87 -21.02
N SER A 169 -6.09 16.58 -19.90
CA SER A 169 -6.83 17.84 -19.80
C SER A 169 -6.21 18.80 -18.81
N HIS A 170 -6.37 20.10 -19.08
CA HIS A 170 -6.05 21.16 -18.12
C HIS A 170 -7.27 21.60 -17.27
N LYS A 171 -8.48 21.11 -17.59
CA LYS A 171 -9.73 21.50 -16.93
C LYS A 171 -10.10 20.57 -15.79
N PHE A 172 -9.65 19.31 -15.84
CA PHE A 172 -9.92 18.28 -14.84
C PHE A 172 -8.73 17.31 -14.76
N THR A 173 -8.62 16.63 -13.65
CA THR A 173 -7.63 15.59 -13.40
C THR A 173 -8.28 14.22 -13.56
N ILE A 174 -7.65 13.30 -14.28
CA ILE A 174 -8.02 11.89 -14.32
C ILE A 174 -6.96 11.11 -13.61
N LEU A 175 -7.40 10.18 -12.74
CA LEU A 175 -6.56 9.26 -12.02
C LEU A 175 -7.05 7.83 -12.30
N ILE A 176 -6.11 6.90 -12.44
CA ILE A 176 -6.39 5.47 -12.54
C ILE A 176 -5.84 4.80 -11.28
N ASP A 177 -6.69 4.02 -10.62
CA ASP A 177 -6.30 3.23 -9.45
C ASP A 177 -6.81 1.79 -9.55
N TYR A 178 -6.19 0.91 -8.79
CA TYR A 178 -6.53 -0.51 -8.72
C TYR A 178 -7.47 -0.84 -7.55
N ALA A 179 -7.95 0.13 -6.81
CA ALA A 179 -8.90 -0.10 -5.72
C ALA A 179 -10.10 -0.92 -6.23
N HIS A 180 -10.35 -2.06 -5.62
CA HIS A 180 -11.35 -3.05 -6.07
C HIS A 180 -12.13 -3.69 -4.92
N ASN A 181 -12.08 -3.08 -3.74
CA ASN A 181 -12.86 -3.42 -2.56
C ASN A 181 -13.21 -2.17 -1.77
N GLU A 182 -14.12 -2.30 -0.81
CA GLU A 182 -14.63 -1.23 0.03
C GLU A 182 -13.51 -0.40 0.68
N ALA A 183 -12.66 -1.04 1.47
CA ALA A 183 -11.61 -0.35 2.24
C ALA A 183 -10.59 0.38 1.35
N ALA A 184 -10.19 -0.22 0.22
CA ALA A 184 -9.28 0.43 -0.72
C ALA A 184 -9.93 1.62 -1.42
N THR A 185 -11.22 1.51 -1.77
CA THR A 185 -11.98 2.60 -2.41
C THR A 185 -12.18 3.76 -1.43
N GLU A 186 -12.52 3.47 -0.18
CA GLU A 186 -12.65 4.46 0.89
C GLU A 186 -11.33 5.22 1.09
N SER A 187 -10.25 4.51 1.34
CA SER A 187 -8.93 5.10 1.53
C SER A 187 -8.47 5.96 0.34
N LEU A 188 -8.75 5.51 -0.89
CA LEU A 188 -8.46 6.29 -2.09
C LEU A 188 -9.25 7.60 -2.13
N ILE A 189 -10.57 7.54 -1.92
CA ILE A 189 -11.44 8.72 -1.97
C ILE A 189 -11.05 9.71 -0.87
N GLU A 190 -10.83 9.25 0.36
CA GLU A 190 -10.37 10.08 1.48
C GLU A 190 -9.04 10.76 1.17
N THR A 191 -8.06 10.01 0.67
CA THR A 191 -6.78 10.57 0.22
C THR A 191 -6.97 11.68 -0.82
N LEU A 192 -7.85 11.48 -1.81
CA LEU A 192 -8.10 12.49 -2.83
C LEU A 192 -8.86 13.70 -2.29
N ARG A 193 -9.72 13.52 -1.28
CA ARG A 193 -10.41 14.62 -0.58
C ARG A 193 -9.45 15.55 0.15
N GLU A 194 -8.32 15.08 0.64
CA GLU A 194 -7.29 15.93 1.27
C GLU A 194 -6.79 17.02 0.30
N TYR A 195 -6.79 16.76 -1.02
CA TYR A 195 -6.40 17.74 -2.05
C TYR A 195 -7.49 18.76 -2.37
N ASN A 196 -8.62 18.78 -1.65
CA ASN A 196 -9.74 19.71 -1.78
C ASN A 196 -10.23 19.85 -3.24
N PRO A 197 -10.62 18.77 -3.92
CA PRO A 197 -11.19 18.87 -5.26
C PRO A 197 -12.55 19.58 -5.22
N ASN A 198 -12.86 20.44 -6.18
CA ASN A 198 -14.18 21.07 -6.30
C ASN A 198 -15.29 20.04 -6.53
N ARG A 199 -14.97 18.96 -7.21
CA ARG A 199 -15.87 17.83 -7.48
C ARG A 199 -15.05 16.56 -7.67
N LEU A 200 -15.42 15.50 -6.98
CA LEU A 200 -14.83 14.17 -7.09
C LEU A 200 -15.85 13.23 -7.76
N VAL A 201 -15.50 12.75 -8.93
CA VAL A 201 -16.28 11.78 -9.70
C VAL A 201 -15.56 10.44 -9.66
N VAL A 202 -16.27 9.38 -9.27
CA VAL A 202 -15.71 8.03 -9.26
C VAL A 202 -16.38 7.20 -10.35
N VAL A 203 -15.57 6.59 -11.21
CA VAL A 203 -16.03 5.66 -12.25
C VAL A 203 -15.52 4.28 -11.87
N PHE A 204 -16.41 3.33 -11.64
CA PHE A 204 -16.02 1.98 -11.24
C PHE A 204 -16.99 0.92 -11.73
N GLY A 205 -16.53 -0.32 -11.77
CA GLY A 205 -17.35 -1.50 -11.99
C GLY A 205 -16.93 -2.60 -11.01
N CYS A 206 -17.69 -3.69 -10.99
CA CYS A 206 -17.39 -4.86 -10.18
C CYS A 206 -17.31 -6.10 -11.05
N GLY A 207 -16.32 -6.95 -10.80
CA GLY A 207 -16.16 -8.19 -11.54
C GLY A 207 -17.27 -9.20 -11.24
N GLY A 208 -17.73 -9.90 -12.28
CA GLY A 208 -18.64 -11.01 -12.16
C GLY A 208 -18.02 -12.22 -11.47
N ASN A 209 -18.84 -13.14 -10.95
CA ASN A 209 -18.41 -14.33 -10.19
C ASN A 209 -17.46 -14.01 -9.02
N ARG A 210 -17.69 -12.86 -8.37
CA ARG A 210 -16.99 -12.40 -7.17
C ARG A 210 -17.98 -12.12 -6.04
N SER A 211 -17.49 -11.87 -4.83
CA SER A 211 -18.33 -11.58 -3.68
C SER A 211 -19.28 -10.41 -3.96
N LYS A 212 -20.57 -10.63 -3.79
CA LYS A 212 -21.61 -9.58 -3.93
C LYS A 212 -21.49 -8.51 -2.85
N LEU A 213 -20.99 -8.85 -1.65
CA LEU A 213 -20.74 -7.88 -0.57
C LEU A 213 -19.79 -6.77 -1.03
N ARG A 214 -18.83 -7.10 -1.87
CA ARG A 214 -17.89 -6.15 -2.44
C ARG A 214 -18.58 -5.07 -3.30
N ARG A 215 -19.63 -5.46 -4.04
CA ARG A 215 -20.43 -4.56 -4.88
C ARG A 215 -21.16 -3.54 -4.02
N TYR A 216 -21.85 -4.02 -2.97
CA TYR A 216 -22.58 -3.17 -2.04
C TYR A 216 -21.65 -2.23 -1.27
N GLY A 217 -20.55 -2.74 -0.71
CA GLY A 217 -19.58 -1.92 0.03
C GLY A 217 -18.96 -0.82 -0.82
N MET A 218 -18.52 -1.13 -2.03
CA MET A 218 -17.98 -0.10 -2.94
C MET A 218 -19.05 0.93 -3.33
N GLY A 219 -20.26 0.50 -3.63
CA GLY A 219 -21.38 1.39 -3.93
C GLY A 219 -21.71 2.33 -2.78
N GLU A 220 -21.76 1.81 -1.56
CA GLU A 220 -22.04 2.57 -0.35
C GLU A 220 -20.94 3.61 -0.06
N VAL A 221 -19.67 3.23 -0.13
CA VAL A 221 -18.54 4.14 0.03
C VAL A 221 -18.57 5.27 -1.01
N CYS A 222 -18.75 4.92 -2.29
CA CYS A 222 -18.82 5.92 -3.35
C CYS A 222 -20.02 6.86 -3.17
N ALA A 223 -21.19 6.35 -2.74
CA ALA A 223 -22.36 7.17 -2.47
C ALA A 223 -22.18 8.15 -1.31
N LYS A 224 -21.38 7.76 -0.29
CA LYS A 224 -21.10 8.62 0.88
C LYS A 224 -20.02 9.65 0.62
N LEU A 225 -18.96 9.28 -0.09
CA LEU A 225 -17.70 10.05 -0.13
C LEU A 225 -17.46 10.75 -1.47
N ALA A 226 -18.02 10.29 -2.58
CA ALA A 226 -17.91 10.96 -3.88
C ALA A 226 -19.04 11.97 -4.11
N ASP A 227 -18.80 12.98 -4.96
CA ASP A 227 -19.85 13.91 -5.38
C ASP A 227 -20.71 13.34 -6.50
N PHE A 228 -20.18 12.37 -7.23
CA PHE A 228 -20.89 11.68 -8.30
C PHE A 228 -20.23 10.33 -8.58
N SER A 229 -21.04 9.30 -8.81
CA SER A 229 -20.59 7.96 -9.12
C SER A 229 -21.15 7.49 -10.46
N ILE A 230 -20.29 6.88 -11.27
CA ILE A 230 -20.67 6.25 -12.53
C ILE A 230 -20.35 4.78 -12.39
N LEU A 231 -21.39 3.95 -12.38
CA LEU A 231 -21.25 2.50 -12.41
C LEU A 231 -21.16 2.07 -13.87
N THR A 232 -20.20 1.22 -14.18
CA THR A 232 -19.98 0.73 -15.54
C THR A 232 -19.62 -0.75 -15.54
N GLU A 233 -19.62 -1.34 -16.71
CA GLU A 233 -19.10 -2.69 -16.88
C GLU A 233 -17.61 -2.74 -16.54
N ASP A 234 -17.23 -3.78 -15.79
CA ASP A 234 -15.87 -4.28 -15.66
C ASP A 234 -15.85 -5.70 -16.23
N ASN A 235 -15.02 -6.58 -15.79
CA ASN A 235 -14.98 -7.97 -16.21
C ASN A 235 -16.20 -8.75 -15.65
N ASN A 236 -17.30 -8.74 -16.40
CA ASN A 236 -18.59 -9.36 -16.00
C ASN A 236 -18.56 -10.90 -16.02
N ARG A 237 -17.55 -11.53 -16.68
CA ARG A 237 -17.39 -12.98 -16.82
C ARG A 237 -18.67 -13.64 -17.34
N PHE A 238 -19.37 -14.40 -16.47
CA PHE A 238 -20.59 -15.14 -16.81
C PHE A 238 -21.86 -14.53 -16.20
N GLU A 239 -21.77 -13.39 -15.54
CA GLU A 239 -22.93 -12.66 -14.99
C GLU A 239 -23.37 -11.56 -15.97
N LYS A 240 -24.67 -11.25 -15.99
CA LYS A 240 -25.16 -10.10 -16.73
C LYS A 240 -24.75 -8.81 -16.02
N VAL A 241 -24.44 -7.79 -16.80
CA VAL A 241 -23.99 -6.48 -16.26
C VAL A 241 -25.08 -5.88 -15.37
N GLU A 242 -26.34 -5.99 -15.77
CA GLU A 242 -27.50 -5.48 -15.04
C GLU A 242 -27.70 -6.14 -13.65
N ASP A 243 -27.15 -7.34 -13.46
CA ASP A 243 -27.19 -8.04 -12.16
C ASP A 243 -26.01 -7.65 -11.25
N ILE A 244 -25.02 -6.94 -11.79
CA ILE A 244 -23.82 -6.51 -11.09
C ILE A 244 -23.92 -5.04 -10.63
N ILE A 245 -24.58 -4.20 -11.44
CA ILE A 245 -24.77 -2.75 -11.22
C ILE A 245 -26.01 -2.47 -10.29
#